data_5e1c3f604ffbc3c86aacc129644fff41
#
_entry.id   5e1c3f604ffbc3c86aacc129644fff41
#
_cell.length_a   1.000
_cell.length_b   1.000
_cell.length_c   1.000
_cell.angle_alpha   90.00
_cell.angle_beta   90.00
_cell.angle_gamma   90.00
#
_symmetry.space_group_name_H-M   'P 1'
#
loop_
_entity.id
_entity.type
_entity.pdbx_description
1 polymer ?
#
loop_
_entity_poly.entity_id
_entity_poly.type
_entity_poly.pdbx_seq_one_letter_code
_entity_poly.pdbx_strand_id
1 'polypeptide(L)'
;MEVSFCQTLSFNADTFEYEAVAAENGNATIIKFPIDEKQNSPGDVVVVVTPAGDIIFHGIIGKIENGYAFASDPKGSLLAAGVQ
;
A
#
# COMPACT_ATOMS: atom_id res chain seq x y z
N MET A 1 24.42 -12.53 -13.21
CA MET A 1 22.96 -12.40 -13.24
C MET A 1 22.48 -11.78 -11.93
N GLU A 2 21.73 -10.72 -12.04
CA GLU A 2 21.13 -10.10 -10.87
C GLU A 2 19.84 -10.82 -10.50
N VAL A 3 19.67 -11.04 -9.22
CA VAL A 3 18.42 -11.57 -8.69
C VAL A 3 17.73 -10.45 -7.95
N SER A 4 16.56 -10.08 -8.44
CA SER A 4 15.73 -9.08 -7.78
C SER A 4 14.79 -9.74 -6.80
N PHE A 5 14.78 -9.23 -5.59
CA PHE A 5 13.87 -9.71 -4.56
C PHE A 5 12.84 -8.65 -4.29
N CYS A 6 11.56 -9.02 -4.36
CA CYS A 6 10.48 -8.16 -3.93
C CYS A 6 10.44 -8.14 -2.41
N GLN A 7 10.29 -6.96 -1.86
CA GLN A 7 10.16 -6.77 -0.42
C GLN A 7 8.70 -6.78 -0.03
N THR A 8 8.43 -7.08 1.22
CA THR A 8 7.10 -6.89 1.80
C THR A 8 7.18 -5.77 2.82
N LEU A 9 6.39 -4.72 2.58
CA LEU A 9 6.30 -3.57 3.46
C LEU A 9 5.06 -3.73 4.31
N SER A 10 5.21 -3.69 5.62
CA SER A 10 4.11 -3.86 6.55
C SER A 10 3.86 -2.55 7.29
N PHE A 11 2.62 -2.08 7.27
CA PHE A 11 2.21 -0.85 7.92
C PHE A 11 1.09 -1.12 8.91
N ASN A 12 1.07 -0.35 10.00
CA ASN A 12 0.01 -0.39 10.98
C ASN A 12 -1.12 0.53 10.52
N ALA A 13 -2.33 0.01 10.44
CA ALA A 13 -3.48 0.77 9.96
C ALA A 13 -3.75 2.05 10.76
N ASP A 14 -3.39 2.06 12.05
CA ASP A 14 -3.62 3.24 12.90
C ASP A 14 -2.71 4.41 12.58
N THR A 15 -1.53 4.14 12.02
CA THR A 15 -0.50 5.16 11.78
C THR A 15 -0.16 5.33 10.31
N PHE A 16 -0.71 4.50 9.44
CA PHE A 16 -0.38 4.53 8.03
C PHE A 16 -1.00 5.75 7.35
N GLU A 17 -0.15 6.57 6.75
CA GLU A 17 -0.59 7.75 6.01
C GLU A 17 -0.68 7.39 4.52
N TYR A 18 -1.86 7.55 3.96
CA TYR A 18 -2.11 7.24 2.56
C TYR A 18 -3.24 8.11 2.01
N GLU A 19 -3.33 8.12 0.70
CA GLU A 19 -4.40 8.81 -0.01
C GLU A 19 -5.02 7.83 -1.01
N ALA A 20 -6.34 7.73 -1.02
CA ALA A 20 -7.02 6.88 -1.99
C ALA A 20 -7.00 7.54 -3.37
N VAL A 21 -6.44 6.85 -4.35
CA VAL A 21 -6.42 7.28 -5.76
C VAL A 21 -7.64 6.75 -6.47
N ALA A 22 -8.07 5.54 -6.12
CA ALA A 22 -9.28 4.92 -6.63
C ALA A 22 -9.98 4.19 -5.50
N ALA A 23 -11.28 4.11 -5.57
CA ALA A 23 -12.08 3.48 -4.52
C ALA A 23 -13.29 2.78 -5.13
N GLU A 24 -13.76 1.75 -4.43
CA GLU A 24 -14.96 1.01 -4.81
C GLU A 24 -15.69 0.62 -3.53
N ASN A 25 -16.98 0.91 -3.44
CA ASN A 25 -17.80 0.61 -2.26
C ASN A 25 -17.23 1.16 -0.95
N GLY A 26 -16.59 2.35 -1.01
CA GLY A 26 -16.02 2.99 0.16
C GLY A 26 -14.63 2.49 0.56
N ASN A 27 -14.10 1.49 -0.12
CA ASN A 27 -12.77 0.94 0.13
C ASN A 27 -11.79 1.39 -0.94
N ALA A 28 -10.58 1.73 -0.52
CA ALA A 28 -9.54 2.12 -1.45
C ALA A 28 -9.05 0.91 -2.24
N THR A 29 -9.02 1.03 -3.55
CA THR A 29 -8.50 -0.02 -4.44
C THR A 29 -7.10 0.31 -4.95
N ILE A 30 -6.79 1.61 -5.05
CA ILE A 30 -5.45 2.10 -5.36
C ILE A 30 -5.13 3.19 -4.34
N ILE A 31 -3.97 3.07 -3.71
CA ILE A 31 -3.52 4.05 -2.73
C ILE A 31 -2.18 4.64 -3.14
N LYS A 32 -1.94 5.85 -2.66
CA LYS A 32 -0.69 6.58 -2.83
C LYS A 32 -0.17 6.90 -1.44
N PHE A 33 1.10 6.63 -1.19
CA PHE A 33 1.70 6.88 0.12
C PHE A 33 3.18 7.23 -0.02
N PRO A 34 3.73 7.99 0.95
CA PRO A 34 5.15 8.35 0.91
C PRO A 34 6.05 7.13 1.02
N ILE A 35 7.15 7.13 0.26
CA ILE A 35 8.07 6.01 0.26
C ILE A 35 9.48 6.51 -0.07
N ASP A 36 10.49 5.74 0.35
CA ASP A 36 11.87 6.01 -0.03
C ASP A 36 12.17 5.29 -1.35
N GLU A 37 12.31 6.06 -2.41
CA GLU A 37 12.56 5.52 -3.75
C GLU A 37 13.88 4.77 -3.86
N LYS A 38 14.81 5.00 -2.93
CA LYS A 38 16.10 4.33 -2.92
C LYS A 38 16.05 2.94 -2.33
N GLN A 39 15.05 2.66 -1.50
CA GLN A 39 14.92 1.39 -0.79
C GLN A 39 13.79 0.51 -1.29
N ASN A 40 12.92 1.04 -2.14
CA ASN A 40 11.73 0.36 -2.59
C ASN A 40 11.58 0.44 -4.09
N SER A 41 10.92 -0.55 -4.68
CA SER A 41 10.76 -0.65 -6.14
C SER A 41 9.37 -1.11 -6.51
N PRO A 42 8.91 -0.80 -7.74
CA PRO A 42 7.71 -1.45 -8.25
C PRO A 42 7.83 -2.97 -8.18
N GLY A 43 6.73 -3.62 -7.80
CA GLY A 43 6.72 -5.06 -7.55
C GLY A 43 6.78 -5.41 -6.07
N ASP A 44 7.19 -4.49 -5.22
CA ASP A 44 7.19 -4.71 -3.77
C ASP A 44 5.74 -4.86 -3.27
N VAL A 45 5.57 -5.70 -2.27
CA VAL A 45 4.26 -5.99 -1.67
C VAL A 45 4.01 -5.05 -0.50
N VAL A 46 2.79 -4.55 -0.40
CA VAL A 46 2.37 -3.67 0.69
C VAL A 46 1.26 -4.35 1.47
N VAL A 47 1.45 -4.44 2.78
CA VAL A 47 0.46 -5.03 3.69
C VAL A 47 0.12 -4.00 4.75
N VAL A 48 -1.17 -3.76 4.96
CA VAL A 48 -1.66 -2.89 6.04
C VAL A 48 -2.42 -3.75 7.02
N VAL A 49 -2.00 -3.71 8.28
CA VAL A 49 -2.48 -4.60 9.33
C VAL A 49 -3.11 -3.78 10.46
N THR A 50 -4.28 -4.22 10.95
CA THR A 50 -4.91 -3.59 12.10
C THR A 50 -4.19 -4.00 13.39
N PRO A 51 -4.38 -3.28 14.50
CA PRO A 51 -3.83 -3.70 15.79
C PRO A 51 -4.28 -5.09 16.23
N ALA A 52 -5.45 -5.52 15.76
CA ALA A 52 -5.95 -6.88 16.04
C ALA A 52 -5.29 -7.97 15.18
N GLY A 53 -4.46 -7.57 14.20
CA GLY A 53 -3.76 -8.52 13.35
C GLY A 53 -4.46 -8.84 12.04
N ASP A 54 -5.52 -8.11 11.68
CA ASP A 54 -6.23 -8.33 10.44
C ASP A 54 -5.58 -7.58 9.28
N ILE A 55 -5.37 -8.26 8.17
CA ILE A 55 -4.84 -7.64 6.96
C ILE A 55 -6.00 -7.01 6.21
N ILE A 56 -5.97 -5.67 6.08
CA ILE A 56 -7.01 -4.93 5.40
C ILE A 56 -6.58 -4.41 4.03
N PHE A 57 -5.30 -4.52 3.70
CA PHE A 57 -4.78 -4.20 2.39
C PHE A 57 -3.59 -5.08 2.10
N HIS A 58 -3.59 -5.72 0.95
CA HIS A 58 -2.49 -6.56 0.50
C HIS A 58 -2.33 -6.32 -1.00
N GLY A 59 -1.49 -5.37 -1.33
CA GLY A 59 -1.33 -4.90 -2.69
C GLY A 59 0.10 -4.94 -3.17
N ILE A 60 0.28 -4.56 -4.42
CA ILE A 60 1.59 -4.52 -5.06
C ILE A 60 1.82 -3.11 -5.58
N ILE A 61 3.03 -2.60 -5.35
CA ILE A 61 3.43 -1.29 -5.87
C ILE A 61 3.56 -1.41 -7.38
N GLY A 62 2.73 -0.64 -8.10
CA GLY A 62 2.75 -0.60 -9.56
C GLY A 62 3.70 0.45 -10.12
N LYS A 63 3.89 1.55 -9.39
CA LYS A 63 4.84 2.60 -9.76
C LYS A 63 5.25 3.41 -8.55
N ILE A 64 6.41 4.06 -8.68
CA ILE A 64 6.91 5.02 -7.68
C ILE A 64 7.22 6.31 -8.43
N GLU A 65 6.70 7.43 -7.93
CA GLU A 65 6.83 8.71 -8.62
C GLU A 65 6.86 9.84 -7.59
N ASN A 66 7.86 10.70 -7.69
CA ASN A 66 8.00 11.89 -6.83
C ASN A 66 7.96 11.60 -5.33
N GLY A 67 8.57 10.49 -4.91
CA GLY A 67 8.60 10.11 -3.51
C GLY A 67 7.34 9.42 -3.00
N TYR A 68 6.44 9.03 -3.90
CA TYR A 68 5.21 8.32 -3.56
C TYR A 68 5.10 7.01 -4.31
N ALA A 69 4.63 6.00 -3.60
CA ALA A 69 4.32 4.71 -4.20
C ALA A 69 2.81 4.60 -4.44
N PHE A 70 2.45 3.93 -5.52
CA PHE A 70 1.06 3.65 -5.88
C PHE A 70 0.87 2.14 -5.83
N ALA A 71 0.03 1.67 -4.92
CA ALA A 71 -0.23 0.24 -4.73
C ALA A 71 -1.70 -0.06 -4.99
N SER A 72 -1.97 -1.25 -5.51
CA SER A 72 -3.30 -1.66 -5.93
C SER A 72 -3.71 -2.96 -5.22
N ASP A 73 -4.92 -2.97 -4.65
CA ASP A 73 -5.57 -4.15 -4.09
C ASP A 73 -7.09 -4.02 -4.29
N PRO A 74 -7.64 -4.61 -5.36
CA PRO A 74 -9.08 -4.50 -5.64
C PRO A 74 -9.99 -5.14 -4.58
N LYS A 75 -9.44 -5.99 -3.73
CA LYS A 75 -10.20 -6.72 -2.70
C LYS A 75 -9.92 -6.22 -1.29
N GLY A 76 -9.14 -5.14 -1.16
CA GLY A 76 -8.81 -4.58 0.14
C GLY A 76 -10.00 -3.97 0.84
N SER A 77 -9.92 -3.88 2.16
CA SER A 77 -10.92 -3.22 2.99
C SER A 77 -10.39 -1.95 3.68
N LEU A 78 -9.28 -1.43 3.18
CA LEU A 78 -8.73 -0.16 3.65
C LEU A 78 -9.67 0.98 3.24
N LEU A 79 -10.08 1.82 4.18
CA LEU A 79 -11.09 2.83 3.92
C LEU A 79 -10.56 3.94 3.00
N ALA A 80 -11.38 4.30 2.01
CA ALA A 80 -11.01 5.35 1.07
C ALA A 80 -10.88 6.72 1.74
N ALA A 81 -11.60 6.94 2.84
CA ALA A 81 -11.54 8.20 3.59
C ALA A 81 -10.31 8.30 4.50
N GLY A 82 -9.52 7.25 4.61
CA GLY A 82 -8.33 7.26 5.46
C GLY A 82 -8.62 7.14 6.94
N VAL A 83 -9.83 6.81 7.32
CA VAL A 83 -10.24 6.66 8.72
C VAL A 83 -10.60 5.20 8.96
N GLN A 84 -9.90 4.60 9.89
CA GLN A 84 -10.11 3.20 10.26
C GLN A 84 -10.88 3.07 11.56
#